data_4384e0deddef05618c18e9240eb77e73
#
_entry.id   4384e0deddef05618c18e9240eb77e73
#
_cell.length_a   1.000
_cell.length_b   1.000
_cell.length_c   1.000
_cell.angle_alpha   90.00
_cell.angle_beta   90.00
_cell.angle_gamma   90.00
#
_symmetry.space_group_name_H-M   'P 1'
#
loop_
_entity.id
_entity.type
_entity.pdbx_description
1 polymer ?
#
loop_
_entity_poly.entity_id
_entity_poly.type
_entity_poly.pdbx_seq_one_letter_code
_entity_poly.pdbx_strand_id
1 'polypeptide(L)'
;MHGPGSSGWLLVALCAATGAYCLLRMRSSVEVQRRAAGGEALMGFGMAAMAVPAAVFTPPAWTWPLWAAVFGAAGLHALWAARASARHLHHAVGAGAMVYMAVVMAAAPQGAHHGGAGIPALTAALLLYFTAYVLVTGARLAPVAAVAGGPGSATSTGPGAGWGDRPELARACRLSMGIAMVAMLLTM
;
A
#
# COMPACT_ATOMS: atom_id res chain seq x y z
N MET A 1 -6.50 7.87 -26.56
CA MET A 1 -7.67 7.61 -25.69
C MET A 1 -7.36 6.37 -24.87
N HIS A 2 -6.99 6.53 -23.60
CA HIS A 2 -6.73 5.41 -22.71
C HIS A 2 -8.07 4.95 -22.14
N GLY A 3 -8.50 3.72 -22.47
CA GLY A 3 -9.75 3.14 -21.97
C GLY A 3 -9.69 2.87 -20.45
N PRO A 4 -10.83 2.69 -19.78
CA PRO A 4 -10.92 2.49 -18.32
C PRO A 4 -10.12 1.28 -17.79
N GLY A 5 -9.70 0.35 -18.65
CA GLY A 5 -8.84 -0.77 -18.28
C GLY A 5 -7.38 -0.41 -18.05
N SER A 6 -6.87 0.68 -18.65
CA SER A 6 -5.44 1.04 -18.54
C SER A 6 -5.05 1.54 -17.15
N SER A 7 -5.93 2.26 -16.47
CA SER A 7 -5.70 2.76 -15.11
C SER A 7 -5.59 1.62 -14.08
N GLY A 8 -6.43 0.58 -14.19
CA GLY A 8 -6.36 -0.59 -13.34
C GLY A 8 -5.03 -1.34 -13.47
N TRP A 9 -4.56 -1.55 -14.70
CA TRP A 9 -3.29 -2.22 -14.95
C TRP A 9 -2.07 -1.42 -14.47
N LEU A 10 -2.10 -0.10 -14.58
CA LEU A 10 -1.05 0.76 -14.00
C LEU A 10 -1.01 0.62 -12.47
N LEU A 11 -2.18 0.56 -11.83
CA LEU A 11 -2.27 0.35 -10.39
C LEU A 11 -1.74 -1.02 -9.98
N VAL A 12 -2.11 -2.08 -10.70
CA VAL A 12 -1.56 -3.44 -10.50
C VAL A 12 -0.05 -3.44 -10.61
N ALA A 13 0.50 -2.84 -11.69
CA ALA A 13 1.94 -2.79 -11.92
C ALA A 13 2.66 -2.02 -10.81
N LEU A 14 2.13 -0.87 -10.39
CA LEU A 14 2.70 -0.06 -9.30
C LEU A 14 2.71 -0.83 -7.98
N CYS A 15 1.59 -1.45 -7.61
CA CYS A 15 1.47 -2.20 -6.36
C CYS A 15 2.35 -3.46 -6.38
N ALA A 16 2.40 -4.18 -7.50
CA ALA A 16 3.26 -5.36 -7.65
C ALA A 16 4.75 -5.00 -7.60
N ALA A 17 5.18 -3.93 -8.28
CA ALA A 17 6.55 -3.44 -8.23
C ALA A 17 6.95 -3.00 -6.81
N THR A 18 6.06 -2.30 -6.11
CA THR A 18 6.26 -1.90 -4.71
C THR A 18 6.39 -3.13 -3.80
N GLY A 19 5.49 -4.11 -3.95
CA GLY A 19 5.55 -5.37 -3.21
C GLY A 19 6.84 -6.15 -3.47
N ALA A 20 7.28 -6.25 -4.74
CA ALA A 20 8.51 -6.91 -5.13
C ALA A 20 9.75 -6.20 -4.53
N TYR A 21 9.79 -4.87 -4.56
CA TYR A 21 10.86 -4.11 -3.91
C TYR A 21 10.89 -4.37 -2.39
N CYS A 22 9.72 -4.44 -1.74
CA CYS A 22 9.65 -4.75 -0.31
C CYS A 22 10.16 -6.18 -0.02
N LEU A 23 9.93 -7.16 -0.90
CA LEU A 23 10.56 -8.49 -0.76
C LEU A 23 12.09 -8.42 -0.83
N LEU A 24 12.65 -7.61 -1.74
CA LEU A 24 14.10 -7.39 -1.79
C LEU A 24 14.62 -6.77 -0.50
N ARG A 25 13.85 -5.86 0.10
CA ARG A 25 14.19 -5.25 1.41
C ARG A 25 14.16 -6.24 2.57
N MET A 26 13.48 -7.36 2.47
CA MET A 26 13.57 -8.42 3.48
C MET A 26 14.97 -9.04 3.58
N ARG A 27 15.83 -8.83 2.59
CA ARG A 27 17.25 -9.22 2.59
C ARG A 27 18.17 -8.10 3.14
N SER A 28 17.61 -6.98 3.61
CA SER A 28 18.38 -5.87 4.17
C SER A 28 19.14 -6.30 5.43
N SER A 29 20.33 -5.77 5.60
CA SER A 29 21.14 -5.91 6.82
C SER A 29 20.53 -5.15 8.01
N VAL A 30 19.67 -4.16 7.75
CA VAL A 30 19.00 -3.34 8.77
C VAL A 30 17.76 -4.04 9.29
N GLU A 31 17.82 -4.56 10.52
CA GLU A 31 16.76 -5.36 11.17
C GLU A 31 15.38 -4.66 11.15
N VAL A 32 15.35 -3.35 11.46
CA VAL A 32 14.11 -2.56 11.48
C VAL A 32 13.46 -2.51 10.08
N GLN A 33 14.26 -2.39 9.02
CA GLN A 33 13.78 -2.39 7.65
C GLN A 33 13.27 -3.77 7.24
N ARG A 34 14.01 -4.82 7.60
CA ARG A 34 13.65 -6.21 7.30
C ARG A 34 12.31 -6.60 7.93
N ARG A 35 12.07 -6.24 9.19
CA ARG A 35 10.81 -6.53 9.89
C ARG A 35 9.61 -5.80 9.28
N ALA A 36 9.79 -4.54 8.89
CA ALA A 36 8.71 -3.78 8.24
C ALA A 36 8.40 -4.27 6.82
N ALA A 37 9.42 -4.74 6.10
CA ALA A 37 9.33 -5.09 4.68
C ALA A 37 8.33 -6.22 4.39
N GLY A 38 8.18 -7.19 5.29
CA GLY A 38 7.23 -8.29 5.12
C GLY A 38 5.77 -7.82 5.09
N GLY A 39 5.39 -6.95 6.02
CA GLY A 39 4.05 -6.36 6.05
C GLY A 39 3.79 -5.44 4.85
N GLU A 40 4.79 -4.65 4.45
CA GLU A 40 4.73 -3.79 3.28
C GLU A 40 4.58 -4.61 1.98
N ALA A 41 5.31 -5.73 1.85
CA ALA A 41 5.20 -6.64 0.71
C ALA A 41 3.80 -7.28 0.62
N LEU A 42 3.29 -7.81 1.75
CA LEU A 42 1.95 -8.38 1.83
C LEU A 42 0.88 -7.37 1.38
N MET A 43 0.99 -6.12 1.86
CA MET A 43 0.06 -5.05 1.49
C MET A 43 0.16 -4.71 0.01
N GLY A 44 1.38 -4.58 -0.54
CA GLY A 44 1.61 -4.29 -1.97
C GLY A 44 1.01 -5.37 -2.88
N PHE A 45 1.27 -6.63 -2.61
CA PHE A 45 0.71 -7.74 -3.41
C PHE A 45 -0.80 -7.90 -3.22
N GLY A 46 -1.31 -7.68 -2.02
CA GLY A 46 -2.75 -7.70 -1.77
C GLY A 46 -3.49 -6.62 -2.55
N MET A 47 -2.96 -5.39 -2.55
CA MET A 47 -3.50 -4.31 -3.38
C MET A 47 -3.42 -4.63 -4.87
N ALA A 48 -2.29 -5.20 -5.34
CA ALA A 48 -2.14 -5.62 -6.73
C ALA A 48 -3.20 -6.67 -7.11
N ALA A 49 -3.43 -7.67 -6.26
CA ALA A 49 -4.42 -8.71 -6.50
C ALA A 49 -5.86 -8.16 -6.54
N MET A 50 -6.20 -7.24 -5.63
CA MET A 50 -7.53 -6.61 -5.59
C MET A 50 -7.75 -5.60 -6.72
N ALA A 51 -6.68 -5.01 -7.26
CA ALA A 51 -6.74 -4.04 -8.36
C ALA A 51 -6.89 -4.69 -9.75
N VAL A 52 -6.81 -6.03 -9.84
CA VAL A 52 -7.00 -6.73 -11.13
C VAL A 52 -8.40 -6.42 -11.67
N PRO A 53 -8.51 -5.91 -12.92
CA PRO A 53 -9.83 -5.58 -13.49
C PRO A 53 -10.73 -6.81 -13.56
N ALA A 54 -11.98 -6.68 -13.10
CA ALA A 54 -12.98 -7.75 -13.11
C ALA A 54 -13.29 -8.27 -14.53
N ALA A 55 -13.05 -7.46 -15.57
CA ALA A 55 -13.17 -7.86 -16.97
C ALA A 55 -12.17 -8.95 -17.39
N VAL A 56 -11.07 -9.12 -16.64
CA VAL A 56 -10.00 -10.09 -16.96
C VAL A 56 -10.07 -11.30 -16.04
N PHE A 57 -10.38 -11.07 -14.77
CA PHE A 57 -10.44 -12.14 -13.77
C PHE A 57 -11.51 -11.83 -12.73
N THR A 58 -12.47 -12.74 -12.60
CA THR A 58 -13.47 -12.68 -11.54
C THR A 58 -13.05 -13.66 -10.43
N PRO A 59 -12.60 -13.16 -9.27
CA PRO A 59 -12.16 -14.03 -8.19
C PRO A 59 -13.31 -14.89 -7.67
N PRO A 60 -13.06 -16.17 -7.31
CA PRO A 60 -14.03 -16.99 -6.62
C PRO A 60 -14.50 -16.34 -5.32
N ALA A 61 -15.76 -16.59 -4.91
CA ALA A 61 -16.35 -15.94 -3.73
C ALA A 61 -15.56 -16.15 -2.43
N TRP A 62 -14.86 -17.29 -2.28
CA TRP A 62 -14.04 -17.59 -1.11
C TRP A 62 -12.76 -16.71 -1.01
N THR A 63 -12.37 -16.04 -2.08
CA THR A 63 -11.17 -15.19 -2.11
C THR A 63 -11.31 -13.99 -1.17
N TRP A 64 -12.50 -13.39 -1.10
CA TRP A 64 -12.74 -12.22 -0.27
C TRP A 64 -12.64 -12.49 1.24
N PRO A 65 -13.31 -13.52 1.80
CA PRO A 65 -13.10 -13.88 3.19
C PRO A 65 -11.67 -14.33 3.49
N LEU A 66 -10.96 -14.95 2.55
CA LEU A 66 -9.54 -15.25 2.71
C LEU A 66 -8.71 -13.96 2.86
N TRP A 67 -8.91 -12.97 1.99
CA TRP A 67 -8.22 -11.68 2.11
C TRP A 67 -8.57 -10.98 3.42
N ALA A 68 -9.85 -10.97 3.81
CA ALA A 68 -10.28 -10.40 5.09
C ALA A 68 -9.58 -11.08 6.27
N ALA A 69 -9.43 -12.40 6.26
CA ALA A 69 -8.73 -13.15 7.30
C ALA A 69 -7.23 -12.83 7.33
N VAL A 70 -6.55 -12.82 6.18
CA VAL A 70 -5.11 -12.52 6.07
C VAL A 70 -4.81 -11.10 6.56
N PHE A 71 -5.55 -10.10 6.06
CA PHE A 71 -5.35 -8.71 6.48
C PHE A 71 -5.86 -8.46 7.90
N GLY A 72 -6.89 -9.17 8.36
CA GLY A 72 -7.35 -9.14 9.74
C GLY A 72 -6.27 -9.63 10.70
N ALA A 73 -5.63 -10.75 10.41
CA ALA A 73 -4.51 -11.26 11.19
C ALA A 73 -3.31 -10.30 11.18
N ALA A 74 -2.95 -9.76 10.02
CA ALA A 74 -1.89 -8.77 9.88
C ALA A 74 -2.21 -7.49 10.67
N GLY A 75 -3.45 -7.01 10.62
CA GLY A 75 -3.93 -5.83 11.37
C GLY A 75 -3.89 -6.04 12.88
N LEU A 76 -4.33 -7.20 13.36
CA LEU A 76 -4.25 -7.56 14.78
C LEU A 76 -2.80 -7.64 15.26
N HIS A 77 -1.92 -8.25 14.47
CA HIS A 77 -0.49 -8.27 14.77
C HIS A 77 0.11 -6.85 14.82
N ALA A 78 -0.21 -6.01 13.83
CA ALA A 78 0.23 -4.61 13.79
C ALA A 78 -0.31 -3.80 14.98
N LEU A 79 -1.57 -4.02 15.36
CA LEU A 79 -2.18 -3.36 16.51
C LEU A 79 -1.54 -3.79 17.83
N TRP A 80 -1.22 -5.08 17.97
CA TRP A 80 -0.48 -5.56 19.12
C TRP A 80 0.93 -4.95 19.19
N ALA A 81 1.64 -4.89 18.07
CA ALA A 81 2.95 -4.26 17.97
C ALA A 81 2.89 -2.72 18.18
N ALA A 82 1.76 -2.08 17.87
CA ALA A 82 1.55 -0.65 18.08
C ALA A 82 1.56 -0.25 19.57
N ARG A 83 1.31 -1.19 20.48
CA ARG A 83 1.45 -0.98 21.93
C ARG A 83 2.89 -0.61 22.33
N ALA A 84 3.87 -1.09 21.57
CA ALA A 84 5.30 -0.79 21.78
C ALA A 84 5.78 0.41 20.96
N SER A 85 5.14 0.73 19.82
CA SER A 85 5.55 1.83 18.93
C SER A 85 4.42 2.30 18.02
N ALA A 86 4.11 3.59 18.05
CA ALA A 86 3.07 4.22 17.23
C ALA A 86 3.29 4.06 15.70
N ARG A 87 4.50 3.70 15.26
CA ARG A 87 4.82 3.43 13.85
C ARG A 87 3.98 2.30 13.25
N HIS A 88 3.53 1.36 14.07
CA HIS A 88 2.71 0.23 13.65
C HIS A 88 1.23 0.60 13.42
N LEU A 89 0.77 1.76 13.95
CA LEU A 89 -0.61 2.23 13.74
C LEU A 89 -0.94 2.42 12.26
N HIS A 90 -0.03 2.97 11.48
CA HIS A 90 -0.26 3.12 10.03
C HIS A 90 -0.49 1.79 9.33
N HIS A 91 0.28 0.75 9.69
CA HIS A 91 0.07 -0.60 9.16
C HIS A 91 -1.25 -1.21 9.62
N ALA A 92 -1.64 -0.96 10.86
CA ALA A 92 -2.94 -1.41 11.39
C ALA A 92 -4.11 -0.74 10.64
N VAL A 93 -4.04 0.57 10.39
CA VAL A 93 -5.06 1.30 9.61
C VAL A 93 -5.08 0.80 8.16
N GLY A 94 -3.91 0.58 7.54
CA GLY A 94 -3.82 0.03 6.19
C GLY A 94 -4.44 -1.36 6.08
N ALA A 95 -4.10 -2.26 7.01
CA ALA A 95 -4.69 -3.59 7.07
C ALA A 95 -6.20 -3.55 7.32
N GLY A 96 -6.67 -2.66 8.19
CA GLY A 96 -8.10 -2.43 8.43
C GLY A 96 -8.84 -1.95 7.19
N ALA A 97 -8.24 -1.05 6.41
CA ALA A 97 -8.80 -0.62 5.12
C ALA A 97 -8.90 -1.77 4.11
N MET A 98 -7.88 -2.66 4.06
CA MET A 98 -7.91 -3.85 3.20
C MET A 98 -8.99 -4.85 3.63
N VAL A 99 -9.18 -5.05 4.94
CA VAL A 99 -10.30 -5.85 5.46
C VAL A 99 -11.64 -5.25 5.06
N TYR A 100 -11.79 -3.93 5.24
CA TYR A 100 -13.01 -3.22 4.85
C TYR A 100 -13.33 -3.41 3.37
N MET A 101 -12.35 -3.20 2.48
CA MET A 101 -12.52 -3.42 1.04
C MET A 101 -12.89 -4.87 0.72
N ALA A 102 -12.22 -5.85 1.33
CA ALA A 102 -12.53 -7.26 1.12
C ALA A 102 -13.95 -7.62 1.57
N VAL A 103 -14.42 -7.08 2.70
CA VAL A 103 -15.79 -7.29 3.19
C VAL A 103 -16.82 -6.65 2.25
N VAL A 104 -16.57 -5.44 1.79
CA VAL A 104 -17.46 -4.76 0.83
C VAL A 104 -17.56 -5.55 -0.48
N MET A 105 -16.42 -6.05 -0.99
CA MET A 105 -16.40 -6.90 -2.19
C MET A 105 -17.11 -8.24 -1.98
N ALA A 106 -16.99 -8.83 -0.78
CA ALA A 106 -17.74 -10.06 -0.44
C ALA A 106 -19.25 -9.85 -0.39
N ALA A 107 -19.68 -8.66 0.04
CA ALA A 107 -21.09 -8.30 0.16
C ALA A 107 -21.72 -7.79 -1.16
N ALA A 108 -20.89 -7.39 -2.13
CA ALA A 108 -21.39 -6.88 -3.41
C ALA A 108 -22.04 -7.99 -4.23
N PRO A 109 -23.23 -7.76 -4.82
CA PRO A 109 -23.85 -8.70 -5.74
C PRO A 109 -22.92 -8.94 -6.95
N GLN A 110 -22.85 -10.19 -7.42
CA GLN A 110 -22.07 -10.54 -8.61
C GLN A 110 -22.56 -9.71 -9.81
N GLY A 111 -21.66 -8.90 -10.38
CA GLY A 111 -21.98 -8.03 -11.52
C GLY A 111 -22.36 -6.58 -11.17
N ALA A 112 -22.46 -6.22 -9.90
CA ALA A 112 -22.59 -4.81 -9.52
C ALA A 112 -21.28 -4.07 -9.80
N HIS A 113 -21.34 -3.06 -10.67
CA HIS A 113 -20.24 -2.15 -10.87
C HIS A 113 -19.94 -1.43 -9.54
N HIS A 114 -18.66 -1.26 -9.22
CA HIS A 114 -18.14 -0.61 -8.01
C HIS A 114 -18.72 0.82 -7.89
N GLY A 115 -19.80 0.96 -7.18
CA GLY A 115 -20.43 2.26 -6.95
C GLY A 115 -21.31 2.19 -5.70
N GLY A 116 -20.78 2.63 -4.56
CA GLY A 116 -21.60 2.88 -3.37
C GLY A 116 -21.92 1.67 -2.47
N ALA A 117 -21.25 0.54 -2.60
CA ALA A 117 -21.49 -0.63 -1.74
C ALA A 117 -20.90 -0.49 -0.31
N GLY A 118 -20.05 0.51 -0.06
CA GLY A 118 -19.40 0.75 1.24
C GLY A 118 -20.21 1.64 2.18
N ILE A 119 -19.74 1.75 3.43
CA ILE A 119 -20.25 2.71 4.42
C ILE A 119 -19.63 4.08 4.10
N PRO A 120 -20.40 5.10 3.63
CA PRO A 120 -19.83 6.35 3.12
C PRO A 120 -18.97 7.10 4.14
N ALA A 121 -19.38 7.09 5.41
CA ALA A 121 -18.65 7.74 6.48
C ALA A 121 -17.27 7.09 6.73
N LEU A 122 -17.19 5.76 6.67
CA LEU A 122 -15.93 5.03 6.86
C LEU A 122 -15.00 5.22 5.65
N THR A 123 -15.54 5.14 4.44
CA THR A 123 -14.79 5.42 3.21
C THR A 123 -14.22 6.83 3.23
N ALA A 124 -15.03 7.84 3.60
CA ALA A 124 -14.58 9.22 3.71
C ALA A 124 -13.49 9.41 4.78
N ALA A 125 -13.63 8.77 5.94
CA ALA A 125 -12.61 8.83 6.99
C ALA A 125 -11.28 8.21 6.55
N LEU A 126 -11.32 7.05 5.87
CA LEU A 126 -10.13 6.41 5.31
C LEU A 126 -9.50 7.26 4.21
N LEU A 127 -10.29 7.83 3.31
CA LEU A 127 -9.81 8.75 2.26
C LEU A 127 -9.10 9.95 2.88
N LEU A 128 -9.71 10.60 3.88
CA LEU A 128 -9.09 11.72 4.60
C LEU A 128 -7.77 11.31 5.24
N TYR A 129 -7.74 10.18 5.91
CA TYR A 129 -6.52 9.67 6.56
C TYR A 129 -5.40 9.42 5.55
N PHE A 130 -5.66 8.66 4.46
CA PHE A 130 -4.64 8.35 3.48
C PHE A 130 -4.22 9.57 2.66
N THR A 131 -5.14 10.46 2.32
CA THR A 131 -4.81 11.73 1.63
C THR A 131 -3.90 12.59 2.51
N ALA A 132 -4.25 12.78 3.79
CA ALA A 132 -3.39 13.52 4.73
C ALA A 132 -2.02 12.85 4.87
N TYR A 133 -1.97 11.52 4.98
CA TYR A 133 -0.72 10.76 5.05
C TYR A 133 0.15 10.97 3.81
N VAL A 134 -0.43 10.88 2.60
CA VAL A 134 0.27 11.10 1.32
C VAL A 134 0.82 12.53 1.24
N LEU A 135 0.02 13.53 1.58
CA LEU A 135 0.43 14.93 1.56
C LEU A 135 1.57 15.20 2.54
N VAL A 136 1.46 14.74 3.79
CA VAL A 136 2.51 14.94 4.80
C VAL A 136 3.80 14.20 4.43
N THR A 137 3.68 12.97 3.93
CA THR A 137 4.85 12.17 3.54
C THR A 137 5.50 12.74 2.29
N GLY A 138 4.70 13.17 1.30
CA GLY A 138 5.17 13.80 0.07
C GLY A 138 5.87 15.14 0.33
N ALA A 139 5.29 15.99 1.19
CA ALA A 139 5.90 17.26 1.57
C ALA A 139 7.27 17.09 2.25
N ARG A 140 7.45 15.99 3.00
CA ARG A 140 8.75 15.65 3.63
C ARG A 140 9.79 15.10 2.66
N LEU A 141 9.37 14.60 1.50
CA LEU A 141 10.28 14.13 0.44
C LEU A 141 10.76 15.27 -0.48
N ALA A 142 9.94 16.31 -0.66
CA ALA A 142 10.24 17.43 -1.54
C ALA A 142 11.60 18.12 -1.26
N PRO A 143 11.96 18.48 -0.01
CA PRO A 143 13.27 19.10 0.28
C PRO A 143 14.45 18.17 0.04
N VAL A 144 14.28 16.86 0.20
CA VAL A 144 15.35 15.87 -0.06
C VAL A 144 15.65 15.77 -1.56
N ALA A 145 14.61 15.80 -2.40
CA ALA A 145 14.75 15.79 -3.86
C ALA A 145 15.40 17.08 -4.38
N ALA A 146 15.10 18.23 -3.78
CA ALA A 146 15.69 19.51 -4.16
C ALA A 146 17.18 19.59 -3.83
N VAL A 147 17.63 18.99 -2.73
CA VAL A 147 19.05 18.91 -2.33
C VAL A 147 19.82 17.87 -3.16
N ALA A 148 19.18 16.77 -3.55
CA ALA A 148 19.81 15.72 -4.37
C ALA A 148 20.02 16.11 -5.84
N GLY A 149 19.32 17.15 -6.34
CA GLY A 149 19.45 17.67 -7.70
C GLY A 149 20.58 18.69 -7.90
N GLY A 150 21.32 19.07 -6.84
CA GLY A 150 22.46 19.99 -6.95
C GLY A 150 23.70 19.31 -7.56
N PRO A 151 24.48 20.01 -8.43
CA PRO A 151 25.73 19.47 -8.94
C PRO A 151 26.75 19.38 -7.80
N GLY A 152 26.88 18.19 -7.22
CA GLY A 152 27.83 17.94 -6.12
C GLY A 152 27.30 17.05 -4.99
N SER A 153 26.01 16.74 -4.94
CA SER A 153 25.46 15.82 -3.95
C SER A 153 25.59 14.37 -4.44
N ALA A 154 26.83 13.90 -4.54
CA ALA A 154 27.07 12.47 -4.40
C ALA A 154 26.62 12.11 -2.98
N THR A 155 25.38 11.64 -2.84
CA THR A 155 24.88 11.06 -1.60
C THR A 155 25.91 10.06 -1.11
N SER A 156 26.44 10.28 0.07
CA SER A 156 27.39 9.41 0.77
C SER A 156 26.71 8.07 1.13
N THR A 157 26.32 7.32 0.13
CA THR A 157 26.12 5.89 0.22
C THR A 157 27.50 5.29 0.23
N GLY A 158 28.02 4.94 1.42
CA GLY A 158 29.28 4.24 1.54
C GLY A 158 29.29 3.04 0.55
N PRO A 159 30.47 2.67 0.03
CA PRO A 159 30.61 1.52 -0.86
C PRO A 159 30.13 0.27 -0.11
N GLY A 160 28.91 -0.20 -0.41
CA GLY A 160 28.33 -1.37 0.26
C GLY A 160 26.83 -1.28 0.59
N ALA A 161 26.22 -0.10 0.56
CA ALA A 161 24.77 0.02 0.82
C ALA A 161 23.96 -0.59 -0.35
N GLY A 162 23.38 -1.76 -0.09
CA GLY A 162 22.50 -2.44 -1.06
C GLY A 162 21.25 -1.60 -1.40
N TRP A 163 20.63 -1.89 -2.52
CA TRP A 163 19.37 -1.22 -2.93
C TRP A 163 18.28 -1.30 -1.87
N GLY A 164 18.29 -2.37 -1.02
CA GLY A 164 17.34 -2.58 0.07
C GLY A 164 17.56 -1.67 1.28
N ASP A 165 18.73 -1.04 1.42
CA ASP A 165 19.10 -0.26 2.60
C ASP A 165 18.83 1.25 2.42
N ARG A 166 18.35 1.67 1.26
CA ARG A 166 18.09 3.08 0.94
C ARG A 166 16.80 3.59 1.60
N PRO A 167 16.87 4.51 2.56
CA PRO A 167 15.68 5.01 3.28
C PRO A 167 14.76 5.84 2.37
N GLU A 168 15.29 6.49 1.32
CA GLU A 168 14.52 7.26 0.35
C GLU A 168 13.56 6.36 -0.42
N LEU A 169 14.05 5.21 -0.90
CA LEU A 169 13.23 4.24 -1.63
C LEU A 169 12.15 3.63 -0.72
N ALA A 170 12.47 3.40 0.56
CA ALA A 170 11.49 2.96 1.53
C ALA A 170 10.35 3.97 1.73
N ARG A 171 10.68 5.27 1.77
CA ARG A 171 9.66 6.34 1.86
C ARG A 171 8.85 6.45 0.57
N ALA A 172 9.50 6.37 -0.59
CA ALA A 172 8.82 6.37 -1.89
C ALA A 172 7.82 5.20 -2.02
N CYS A 173 8.19 3.99 -1.58
CA CYS A 173 7.29 2.84 -1.57
C CYS A 173 6.08 3.04 -0.65
N ARG A 174 6.27 3.62 0.52
CA ARG A 174 5.15 3.95 1.43
C ARG A 174 4.23 5.01 0.84
N LEU A 175 4.79 6.01 0.17
CA LEU A 175 4.03 7.04 -0.52
C LEU A 175 3.20 6.42 -1.66
N SER A 176 3.81 5.57 -2.50
CA SER A 176 3.11 4.89 -3.60
C SER A 176 2.00 3.98 -3.09
N MET A 177 2.22 3.24 -1.99
CA MET A 177 1.15 2.47 -1.33
C MET A 177 0.02 3.35 -0.82
N GLY A 178 0.33 4.50 -0.21
CA GLY A 178 -0.68 5.46 0.22
C GLY A 178 -1.51 6.00 -0.93
N ILE A 179 -0.88 6.35 -2.05
CA ILE A 179 -1.57 6.80 -3.28
C ILE A 179 -2.45 5.68 -3.84
N ALA A 180 -1.95 4.44 -3.87
CA ALA A 180 -2.72 3.29 -4.33
C ALA A 180 -3.97 3.05 -3.45
N MET A 181 -3.85 3.20 -2.12
CA MET A 181 -5.00 3.10 -1.20
C MET A 181 -6.05 4.18 -1.48
N VAL A 182 -5.63 5.43 -1.71
CA VAL A 182 -6.55 6.51 -2.10
C VAL A 182 -7.24 6.17 -3.42
N ALA A 183 -6.48 5.72 -4.44
CA ALA A 183 -7.04 5.35 -5.73
C ALA A 183 -8.08 4.22 -5.61
N MET A 184 -7.79 3.18 -4.83
CA MET A 184 -8.72 2.06 -4.62
C MET A 184 -9.98 2.49 -3.87
N LEU A 185 -9.86 3.32 -2.83
CA LEU A 185 -11.01 3.83 -2.08
C LEU A 185 -11.89 4.77 -2.93
N LEU A 186 -11.32 5.51 -3.88
CA LEU A 186 -12.07 6.37 -4.81
C LEU A 186 -12.86 5.56 -5.84
N THR A 187 -12.51 4.31 -6.09
CA THR A 187 -13.21 3.43 -7.04
C THR A 187 -14.31 2.60 -6.38
N MET A 188 -14.46 2.65 -5.07
CA MET A 188 -15.53 1.99 -4.30
C MET A 188 -16.78 2.85 -4.21
#